data_2b31a99d5ad2e639b602ac8c8d872bc5
#
_entry.id   2b31a99d5ad2e639b602ac8c8d872bc5
#
_cell.length_a   1.000
_cell.length_b   1.000
_cell.length_c   1.000
_cell.angle_alpha   90.00
_cell.angle_beta   90.00
_cell.angle_gamma   90.00
#
_symmetry.space_group_name_H-M   'P 1'
#
loop_
_entity.id
_entity.type
_entity.pdbx_description
1 polymer ?
#
loop_
_entity_poly.entity_id
_entity_poly.type
_entity_poly.pdbx_seq_one_letter_code
_entity_poly.pdbx_strand_id
1 'polypeptide(L)'
;MANGHPSPKTNPDYWRSRIEELDKRVCRDGAELQRTISEIVEANTGLVRAQVIEIIVEEFAALIEGTPVDSGRARAGWMMTDKPTEDEPPQVKKRTKGGGVEAEFASLIERHLREATDLGLTQPDVVYICNNVKYILALEAGWSIQAPQGFIALFMQRITNRLNQLK
;
A
#
# COMPACT_ATOMS: atom_id res chain seq x y z
N MET A 1 -5.08 -10.84 21.05
CA MET A 1 -4.11 -10.29 20.09
C MET A 1 -3.89 -11.35 19.02
N ALA A 2 -4.59 -11.22 17.88
CA ALA A 2 -4.35 -12.12 16.75
C ALA A 2 -2.99 -11.73 16.15
N ASN A 3 -1.99 -12.59 16.25
CA ASN A 3 -0.77 -12.49 15.51
C ASN A 3 -1.14 -12.64 14.04
N GLY A 4 -1.28 -11.50 13.33
CA GLY A 4 -1.54 -11.48 11.91
C GLY A 4 -0.32 -11.93 11.14
N HIS A 5 -0.08 -13.24 11.08
CA HIS A 5 0.76 -13.76 10.02
C HIS A 5 0.07 -13.46 8.69
N PRO A 6 0.78 -12.87 7.72
CA PRO A 6 0.22 -12.65 6.39
C PRO A 6 -0.32 -13.99 5.87
N SER A 7 -1.48 -13.93 5.21
CA SER A 7 -2.03 -15.13 4.54
C SER A 7 -0.94 -15.74 3.63
N PRO A 8 -0.77 -17.06 3.59
CA PRO A 8 0.20 -17.69 2.70
C PRO A 8 0.14 -17.13 1.27
N LYS A 9 -1.06 -16.86 0.77
CA LYS A 9 -1.30 -16.36 -0.59
C LYS A 9 -0.88 -14.90 -0.84
N THR A 10 -0.59 -14.10 0.19
CA THR A 10 -0.12 -12.72 0.05
C THR A 10 1.40 -12.59 0.20
N ASN A 11 2.08 -13.68 0.56
CA ASN A 11 3.52 -13.71 0.69
C ASN A 11 4.16 -14.12 -0.66
N PRO A 12 5.02 -13.28 -1.28
CA PRO A 12 5.73 -13.63 -2.51
C PRO A 12 6.53 -14.93 -2.40
N ASP A 13 7.12 -15.23 -1.24
CA ASP A 13 7.92 -16.45 -1.04
C ASP A 13 7.08 -17.73 -1.07
N TYR A 14 5.82 -17.69 -0.63
CA TYR A 14 4.88 -18.79 -0.82
C TYR A 14 4.71 -19.13 -2.31
N TRP A 15 4.49 -18.10 -3.15
CA TRP A 15 4.30 -18.32 -4.57
C TRP A 15 5.58 -18.76 -5.28
N ARG A 16 6.75 -18.22 -4.91
CA ARG A 16 8.05 -18.70 -5.44
C ARG A 16 8.26 -20.18 -5.16
N SER A 17 8.06 -20.59 -3.90
CA SER A 17 8.17 -22.01 -3.52
C SER A 17 7.18 -22.88 -4.28
N ARG A 18 5.95 -22.37 -4.52
CA ARG A 18 4.94 -23.09 -5.30
C ARG A 18 5.33 -23.27 -6.76
N ILE A 19 5.90 -22.24 -7.39
CA ILE A 19 6.43 -22.33 -8.76
C ILE A 19 7.54 -23.36 -8.85
N GLU A 20 8.52 -23.34 -7.94
CA GLU A 20 9.62 -24.29 -7.90
C GLU A 20 9.15 -25.75 -7.72
N GLU A 21 8.10 -25.98 -6.96
CA GLU A 21 7.48 -27.29 -6.81
C GLU A 21 6.83 -27.76 -8.12
N LEU A 22 6.11 -26.86 -8.79
CA LEU A 22 5.42 -27.16 -10.05
C LEU A 22 6.40 -27.43 -11.21
N ASP A 23 7.50 -26.70 -11.28
CA ASP A 23 8.54 -26.88 -12.30
C ASP A 23 9.23 -28.25 -12.22
N LYS A 24 9.24 -28.86 -11.04
CA LYS A 24 9.80 -30.21 -10.83
C LYS A 24 8.80 -31.33 -11.08
N ARG A 25 7.54 -31.01 -11.36
CA ARG A 25 6.48 -32.02 -11.53
C ARG A 25 6.57 -32.69 -12.90
N VAL A 26 6.64 -34.00 -12.91
CA VAL A 26 6.58 -34.81 -14.12
C VAL A 26 5.13 -35.20 -14.40
N CYS A 27 4.58 -34.72 -15.51
CA CYS A 27 3.19 -35.03 -15.93
C CYS A 27 3.15 -36.39 -16.67
N ARG A 28 2.18 -37.23 -16.33
CA ARG A 28 2.01 -38.59 -16.88
C ARG A 28 1.05 -38.65 -18.06
N ASP A 29 0.13 -37.74 -18.15
CA ASP A 29 -0.85 -37.63 -19.23
C ASP A 29 -1.24 -36.18 -19.54
N GLY A 30 -2.03 -35.97 -20.61
CA GLY A 30 -2.44 -34.67 -21.08
C GLY A 30 -3.34 -33.90 -20.10
N ALA A 31 -4.15 -34.60 -19.30
CA ALA A 31 -5.03 -33.97 -18.32
C ALA A 31 -4.21 -33.45 -17.11
N GLU A 32 -3.22 -34.22 -16.67
CA GLU A 32 -2.27 -33.79 -15.63
C GLU A 32 -1.44 -32.60 -16.12
N LEU A 33 -0.98 -32.61 -17.37
CA LEU A 33 -0.26 -31.49 -17.99
C LEU A 33 -1.13 -30.23 -17.99
N GLN A 34 -2.37 -30.29 -18.43
CA GLN A 34 -3.28 -29.15 -18.48
C GLN A 34 -3.55 -28.57 -17.08
N ARG A 35 -3.72 -29.44 -16.07
CA ARG A 35 -3.88 -29.02 -14.67
C ARG A 35 -2.63 -28.33 -14.15
N THR A 36 -1.45 -28.90 -14.40
CA THR A 36 -0.17 -28.33 -13.99
C THR A 36 0.08 -26.96 -14.64
N ILE A 37 -0.26 -26.78 -15.94
CA ILE A 37 -0.18 -25.49 -16.62
C ILE A 37 -1.10 -24.47 -15.94
N SER A 38 -2.34 -24.83 -15.60
CA SER A 38 -3.28 -23.93 -14.91
C SER A 38 -2.75 -23.52 -13.52
N GLU A 39 -2.16 -24.45 -12.78
CA GLU A 39 -1.54 -24.17 -11.46
C GLU A 39 -0.31 -23.25 -11.59
N ILE A 40 0.51 -23.41 -12.64
CA ILE A 40 1.65 -22.52 -12.92
C ILE A 40 1.17 -21.11 -13.23
N VAL A 41 0.13 -20.96 -14.04
CA VAL A 41 -0.46 -19.64 -14.37
C VAL A 41 -1.01 -18.97 -13.11
N GLU A 42 -1.74 -19.72 -12.28
CA GLU A 42 -2.26 -19.20 -11.00
C GLU A 42 -1.13 -18.75 -10.07
N ALA A 43 -0.08 -19.58 -9.92
CA ALA A 43 1.06 -19.27 -9.05
C ALA A 43 1.84 -18.03 -9.52
N ASN A 44 2.09 -17.88 -10.83
CA ASN A 44 2.75 -16.69 -11.36
C ASN A 44 1.89 -15.43 -11.19
N THR A 45 0.57 -15.52 -11.44
CA THR A 45 -0.35 -14.41 -11.22
C THR A 45 -0.38 -14.01 -9.73
N GLY A 46 -0.41 -14.98 -8.83
CA GLY A 46 -0.37 -14.77 -7.39
C GLY A 46 0.92 -14.10 -6.93
N LEU A 47 2.07 -14.51 -7.47
CA LEU A 47 3.36 -13.88 -7.18
C LEU A 47 3.38 -12.41 -7.58
N VAL A 48 2.98 -12.09 -8.82
CA VAL A 48 2.96 -10.71 -9.31
C VAL A 48 2.03 -9.85 -8.46
N ARG A 49 0.82 -10.33 -8.16
CA ARG A 49 -0.12 -9.60 -7.28
C ARG A 49 0.47 -9.35 -5.89
N ALA A 50 1.07 -10.33 -5.26
CA ALA A 50 1.69 -10.19 -3.95
C ALA A 50 2.80 -9.13 -3.96
N GLN A 51 3.67 -9.13 -4.96
CA GLN A 51 4.75 -8.15 -5.11
C GLN A 51 4.21 -6.73 -5.35
N VAL A 52 3.18 -6.58 -6.19
CA VAL A 52 2.53 -5.28 -6.44
C VAL A 52 1.94 -4.71 -5.16
N ILE A 53 1.22 -5.51 -4.38
CA ILE A 53 0.63 -5.07 -3.11
C ILE A 53 1.69 -4.68 -2.09
N GLU A 54 2.76 -5.46 -1.96
CA GLU A 54 3.89 -5.13 -1.07
C GLU A 54 4.46 -3.75 -1.41
N ILE A 55 4.74 -3.49 -2.69
CA ILE A 55 5.22 -2.19 -3.17
C ILE A 55 4.24 -1.07 -2.82
N ILE A 56 2.94 -1.26 -3.08
CA ILE A 56 1.92 -0.24 -2.83
C ILE A 56 1.84 0.11 -1.34
N VAL A 57 1.84 -0.88 -0.45
CA VAL A 57 1.74 -0.68 1.00
C VAL A 57 2.98 0.05 1.54
N GLU A 58 4.18 -0.35 1.10
CA GLU A 58 5.42 0.31 1.51
C GLU A 58 5.48 1.77 1.02
N GLU A 59 5.14 2.02 -0.24
CA GLU A 59 5.14 3.38 -0.78
C GLU A 59 4.02 4.24 -0.16
N PHE A 60 2.89 3.66 0.23
CA PHE A 60 1.85 4.34 0.98
C PHE A 60 2.34 4.81 2.36
N ALA A 61 3.06 3.96 3.09
CA ALA A 61 3.69 4.36 4.34
C ALA A 61 4.68 5.52 4.13
N ALA A 62 5.51 5.44 3.11
CA ALA A 62 6.46 6.50 2.76
C ALA A 62 5.77 7.81 2.29
N LEU A 63 4.60 7.73 1.65
CA LEU A 63 3.77 8.91 1.31
C LEU A 63 3.29 9.62 2.58
N ILE A 64 2.78 8.87 3.55
CA ILE A 64 2.37 9.41 4.86
C ILE A 64 3.55 10.10 5.54
N GLU A 65 4.71 9.46 5.61
CA GLU A 65 5.92 10.02 6.23
C GLU A 65 6.43 11.28 5.51
N GLY A 66 6.38 11.29 4.18
CA GLY A 66 6.79 12.43 3.35
C GLY A 66 5.84 13.63 3.39
N THR A 67 4.62 13.44 3.89
CA THR A 67 3.63 14.53 3.99
C THR A 67 4.05 15.54 5.06
N PRO A 68 4.06 16.86 4.76
CA PRO A 68 4.40 17.90 5.72
C PRO A 68 3.59 17.85 7.02
N VAL A 69 4.23 18.17 8.14
CA VAL A 69 3.63 18.10 9.48
C VAL A 69 3.56 19.48 10.12
N ASP A 70 2.37 19.87 10.53
CA ASP A 70 2.10 20.95 11.48
C ASP A 70 1.40 20.37 12.75
N SER A 71 0.30 19.67 12.57
CA SER A 71 -0.43 18.91 13.60
C SER A 71 -0.51 17.40 13.34
N GLY A 72 -0.17 16.98 12.12
CA GLY A 72 -0.35 15.61 11.65
C GLY A 72 -1.66 15.37 10.88
N ARG A 73 -2.56 16.37 10.80
CA ARG A 73 -3.86 16.22 10.15
C ARG A 73 -3.74 15.81 8.67
N ALA A 74 -2.82 16.41 7.93
CA ALA A 74 -2.58 16.06 6.53
C ALA A 74 -2.08 14.60 6.38
N ARG A 75 -1.18 14.15 7.26
CA ARG A 75 -0.73 12.75 7.31
C ARG A 75 -1.86 11.79 7.63
N ALA A 76 -2.69 12.12 8.61
CA ALA A 76 -3.84 11.33 9.01
C ALA A 76 -4.99 11.33 7.98
N GLY A 77 -4.92 12.18 6.98
CA GLY A 77 -5.89 12.24 5.89
C GLY A 77 -5.67 11.19 4.80
N TRP A 78 -4.52 10.52 4.78
CA TRP A 78 -4.25 9.48 3.80
C TRP A 78 -4.93 8.16 4.16
N MET A 79 -5.68 7.61 3.22
CA MET A 79 -6.39 6.34 3.34
C MET A 79 -6.14 5.51 2.09
N MET A 80 -5.99 4.21 2.26
CA MET A 80 -5.93 3.23 1.19
C MET A 80 -7.17 2.33 1.27
N THR A 81 -7.97 2.32 0.21
CA THR A 81 -9.31 1.72 0.20
C THR A 81 -9.60 1.02 -1.14
N ASP A 82 -10.58 0.12 -1.16
CA ASP A 82 -11.10 -0.52 -2.39
C ASP A 82 -12.15 0.33 -3.12
N LYS A 83 -12.58 1.44 -2.53
CA LYS A 83 -13.57 2.39 -3.08
C LYS A 83 -13.15 3.83 -2.78
N PRO A 84 -13.49 4.79 -3.65
CA PRO A 84 -13.29 6.20 -3.33
C PRO A 84 -14.00 6.59 -2.02
N THR A 85 -13.35 7.41 -1.20
CA THR A 85 -13.91 7.94 0.04
C THR A 85 -13.85 9.46 0.07
N GLU A 86 -14.82 10.08 0.75
CA GLU A 86 -14.84 11.51 1.03
C GLU A 86 -14.53 11.82 2.49
N ASP A 87 -14.14 10.81 3.28
CA ASP A 87 -13.82 10.95 4.70
C ASP A 87 -12.65 11.92 4.90
N GLU A 88 -12.80 12.82 5.87
CA GLU A 88 -11.73 13.73 6.32
C GLU A 88 -11.36 13.44 7.78
N PRO A 89 -10.06 13.57 8.15
CA PRO A 89 -9.67 13.51 9.55
C PRO A 89 -10.26 14.71 10.32
N PRO A 90 -10.50 14.58 11.64
CA PRO A 90 -11.10 15.62 12.45
C PRO A 90 -10.34 16.93 12.38
N GLN A 91 -11.04 18.05 12.61
CA GLN A 91 -10.41 19.37 12.67
C GLN A 91 -9.57 19.51 13.93
N VAL A 92 -8.43 20.18 13.80
CA VAL A 92 -7.57 20.49 14.95
C VAL A 92 -8.27 21.48 15.87
N LYS A 93 -8.48 21.08 17.13
CA LYS A 93 -9.14 21.93 18.14
C LYS A 93 -8.17 22.92 18.80
N LYS A 94 -6.91 22.55 18.95
CA LYS A 94 -5.81 23.38 19.48
C LYS A 94 -4.50 23.00 18.79
N ARG A 95 -3.71 24.01 18.41
CA ARG A 95 -2.35 23.79 17.92
C ARG A 95 -1.39 23.58 19.09
N THR A 96 -0.57 22.56 19.02
CA THR A 96 0.56 22.36 19.91
C THR A 96 1.68 23.37 19.58
N LYS A 97 2.21 24.08 20.57
CA LYS A 97 3.38 24.94 20.36
C LYS A 97 4.58 24.08 19.99
N GLY A 98 5.13 24.26 18.78
CA GLY A 98 6.35 23.61 18.35
C GLY A 98 6.20 22.65 17.15
N GLY A 99 4.99 22.42 16.65
CA GLY A 99 4.74 21.47 15.57
C GLY A 99 4.85 20.01 16.03
N GLY A 100 4.35 19.08 15.24
CA GLY A 100 4.39 17.65 15.53
C GLY A 100 3.08 16.97 15.25
N VAL A 101 3.08 15.64 15.40
CA VAL A 101 1.85 14.83 15.23
C VAL A 101 1.14 14.74 16.59
N GLU A 102 -0.09 15.25 16.66
CA GLU A 102 -0.94 15.09 17.84
C GLU A 102 -1.29 13.61 18.06
N ALA A 103 -1.46 13.18 19.31
CA ALA A 103 -1.69 11.77 19.65
C ALA A 103 -2.94 11.18 18.94
N GLU A 104 -3.99 11.99 18.76
CA GLU A 104 -5.19 11.62 18.00
C GLU A 104 -4.86 11.25 16.54
N PHE A 105 -4.04 12.05 15.88
CA PHE A 105 -3.62 11.79 14.51
C PHE A 105 -2.61 10.66 14.41
N ALA A 106 -1.72 10.49 15.39
CA ALA A 106 -0.81 9.35 15.44
C ALA A 106 -1.59 8.01 15.44
N SER A 107 -2.58 7.90 16.31
CA SER A 107 -3.45 6.71 16.38
C SER A 107 -4.25 6.49 15.09
N LEU A 108 -4.68 7.57 14.43
CA LEU A 108 -5.39 7.48 13.16
C LEU A 108 -4.48 7.01 12.02
N ILE A 109 -3.25 7.52 11.96
CA ILE A 109 -2.23 7.09 11.00
C ILE A 109 -1.91 5.60 11.18
N GLU A 110 -1.68 5.15 12.42
CA GLU A 110 -1.44 3.73 12.71
C GLU A 110 -2.62 2.84 12.29
N ARG A 111 -3.84 3.32 12.48
CA ARG A 111 -5.04 2.62 12.02
C ARG A 111 -5.07 2.50 10.51
N HIS A 112 -4.84 3.60 9.76
CA HIS A 112 -4.87 3.59 8.30
C HIS A 112 -3.74 2.72 7.71
N LEU A 113 -2.56 2.66 8.33
CA LEU A 113 -1.49 1.76 7.92
C LEU A 113 -1.88 0.28 8.10
N ARG A 114 -2.55 -0.06 9.20
CA ARG A 114 -3.09 -1.42 9.40
C ARG A 114 -4.17 -1.75 8.37
N GLU A 115 -5.13 -0.85 8.17
CA GLU A 115 -6.21 -1.01 7.18
C GLU A 115 -5.64 -1.19 5.77
N ALA A 116 -4.57 -0.46 5.40
CA ALA A 116 -3.87 -0.62 4.15
C ALA A 116 -3.23 -2.01 4.00
N THR A 117 -2.61 -2.51 5.07
CA THR A 117 -2.05 -3.87 5.10
C THR A 117 -3.15 -4.92 4.97
N ASP A 118 -4.25 -4.78 5.71
CA ASP A 118 -5.39 -5.70 5.66
C ASP A 118 -6.06 -5.69 4.28
N LEU A 119 -6.20 -4.51 3.66
CA LEU A 119 -6.69 -4.38 2.28
C LEU A 119 -5.77 -5.11 1.30
N GLY A 120 -4.45 -4.95 1.44
CA GLY A 120 -3.47 -5.69 0.64
C GLY A 120 -3.65 -7.20 0.73
N LEU A 121 -4.03 -7.73 1.91
CA LEU A 121 -4.31 -9.16 2.10
C LEU A 121 -5.54 -9.65 1.30
N THR A 122 -6.48 -8.79 0.95
CA THR A 122 -7.64 -9.13 0.11
C THR A 122 -7.32 -9.14 -1.39
N GLN A 123 -6.18 -8.56 -1.79
CA GLN A 123 -5.72 -8.42 -3.17
C GLN A 123 -6.80 -7.86 -4.11
N PRO A 124 -7.33 -6.66 -3.84
CA PRO A 124 -8.35 -6.05 -4.68
C PRO A 124 -7.80 -5.74 -6.08
N ASP A 125 -8.66 -5.76 -7.10
CA ASP A 125 -8.27 -5.42 -8.47
C ASP A 125 -7.96 -3.92 -8.64
N VAL A 126 -8.54 -3.07 -7.78
CA VAL A 126 -8.33 -1.62 -7.77
C VAL A 126 -8.10 -1.14 -6.34
N VAL A 127 -7.09 -0.30 -6.18
CA VAL A 127 -6.77 0.36 -4.92
C VAL A 127 -6.85 1.87 -5.11
N TYR A 128 -7.55 2.54 -4.21
CA TYR A 128 -7.64 3.99 -4.15
C TYR A 128 -6.78 4.51 -3.00
N ILE A 129 -5.92 5.49 -3.28
CA ILE A 129 -5.17 6.24 -2.28
C ILE A 129 -5.75 7.64 -2.25
N CYS A 130 -6.44 7.98 -1.18
CA CYS A 130 -7.23 9.19 -1.03
C CYS A 130 -6.71 10.08 0.10
N ASN A 131 -6.80 11.40 -0.10
CA ASN A 131 -6.64 12.37 0.97
C ASN A 131 -7.60 13.55 0.71
N ASN A 132 -8.60 13.71 1.55
CA ASN A 132 -9.67 14.68 1.38
C ASN A 132 -9.47 15.98 2.19
N VAL A 133 -8.25 16.17 2.75
CA VAL A 133 -7.91 17.41 3.44
C VAL A 133 -7.85 18.55 2.42
N LYS A 134 -8.66 19.60 2.62
CA LYS A 134 -8.87 20.70 1.64
C LYS A 134 -7.59 21.40 1.16
N TYR A 135 -6.54 21.41 1.96
CA TYR A 135 -5.27 22.06 1.63
C TYR A 135 -4.20 21.11 1.12
N ILE A 136 -4.51 19.81 0.87
CA ILE A 136 -3.51 18.83 0.45
C ILE A 136 -2.83 19.22 -0.87
N LEU A 137 -3.58 19.75 -1.82
CA LEU A 137 -3.06 20.23 -3.09
C LEU A 137 -2.16 21.46 -2.94
N ALA A 138 -2.45 22.33 -1.97
CA ALA A 138 -1.58 23.45 -1.66
C ALA A 138 -0.23 22.99 -1.07
N LEU A 139 -0.25 21.97 -0.22
CA LEU A 139 0.99 21.35 0.28
C LEU A 139 1.79 20.73 -0.86
N GLU A 140 1.14 20.03 -1.79
CA GLU A 140 1.80 19.48 -2.98
C GLU A 140 2.40 20.59 -3.86
N ALA A 141 1.74 21.73 -3.96
CA ALA A 141 2.25 22.91 -4.69
C ALA A 141 3.43 23.62 -3.98
N GLY A 142 3.96 23.06 -2.90
CA GLY A 142 5.15 23.59 -2.22
C GLY A 142 4.86 24.68 -1.17
N TRP A 143 3.63 24.80 -0.67
CA TRP A 143 3.30 25.77 0.41
C TRP A 143 3.98 25.45 1.76
N SER A 144 4.57 24.26 1.87
CA SER A 144 5.33 23.89 3.06
C SER A 144 6.83 23.89 2.78
N ILE A 145 7.59 24.51 3.68
CA ILE A 145 9.06 24.47 3.65
C ILE A 145 9.61 23.03 3.84
N GLN A 146 8.80 22.11 4.38
CA GLN A 146 9.16 20.71 4.57
C GLN A 146 9.07 19.89 3.27
N ALA A 147 8.29 20.36 2.30
CA ALA A 147 8.14 19.74 0.99
C ALA A 147 7.98 20.82 -0.10
N PRO A 148 9.02 21.61 -0.38
CA PRO A 148 8.94 22.73 -1.31
C PRO A 148 8.74 22.30 -2.76
N GLN A 149 9.01 21.04 -3.09
CA GLN A 149 8.83 20.44 -4.42
C GLN A 149 7.63 19.48 -4.50
N GLY A 150 6.79 19.46 -3.46
CA GLY A 150 5.72 18.48 -3.33
C GLY A 150 6.21 17.12 -2.80
N PHE A 151 5.30 16.17 -2.70
CA PHE A 151 5.56 14.82 -2.19
C PHE A 151 4.71 13.74 -2.89
N ILE A 152 3.57 14.12 -3.48
CA ILE A 152 2.69 13.20 -4.24
C ILE A 152 3.36 12.83 -5.57
N ALA A 153 3.95 13.80 -6.27
CA ALA A 153 4.68 13.54 -7.51
C ALA A 153 5.87 12.57 -7.28
N LEU A 154 6.60 12.75 -6.19
CA LEU A 154 7.69 11.83 -5.79
C LEU A 154 7.18 10.43 -5.48
N PHE A 155 6.05 10.31 -4.78
CA PHE A 155 5.38 9.03 -4.55
C PHE A 155 5.01 8.35 -5.86
N MET A 156 4.35 9.05 -6.77
CA MET A 156 3.97 8.52 -8.09
C MET A 156 5.18 8.05 -8.90
N GLN A 157 6.27 8.79 -8.87
CA GLN A 157 7.52 8.41 -9.55
C GLN A 157 8.13 7.14 -8.94
N ARG A 158 8.19 7.04 -7.60
CA ARG A 158 8.76 5.88 -6.91
C ARG A 158 7.96 4.63 -7.17
N ILE A 159 6.63 4.68 -7.01
CA ILE A 159 5.77 3.52 -7.25
C ILE A 159 5.86 3.04 -8.70
N THR A 160 5.86 3.98 -9.67
CA THR A 160 6.01 3.65 -11.09
C THR A 160 7.35 2.98 -11.38
N ASN A 161 8.44 3.51 -10.83
CA ASN A 161 9.77 2.93 -11.01
C ASN A 161 9.86 1.52 -10.42
N ARG A 162 9.31 1.30 -9.23
CA ARG A 162 9.32 -0.03 -8.58
C ARG A 162 8.46 -1.04 -9.34
N LEU A 163 7.27 -0.65 -9.79
CA LEU A 163 6.41 -1.52 -10.59
C LEU A 163 7.04 -1.90 -11.93
N ASN A 164 7.77 -0.99 -12.58
CA ASN A 164 8.49 -1.27 -13.83
C ASN A 164 9.69 -2.21 -13.63
N GLN A 165 10.16 -2.42 -12.41
CA GLN A 165 11.25 -3.36 -12.08
C GLN A 165 10.75 -4.78 -11.79
N LEU A 166 9.43 -4.98 -11.65
CA LEU A 166 8.84 -6.32 -11.53
C LEU A 166 9.03 -7.06 -12.87
N LYS A 167 9.82 -8.12 -12.84
CA LYS A 167 10.11 -9.00 -13.97
C LYS A 167 9.57 -10.40 -13.71
#